data_41110372e64e076742c9b4bfc3c20e10
#
_entry.id   41110372e64e076742c9b4bfc3c20e10
#
_cell.length_a   1.000
_cell.length_b   1.000
_cell.length_c   1.000
_cell.angle_alpha   90.00
_cell.angle_beta   90.00
_cell.angle_gamma   90.00
#
_symmetry.space_group_name_H-M   'P 1'
#
loop_
_entity.id
_entity.type
_entity.pdbx_description
1 polymer ?
#
loop_
_entity_poly.entity_id
_entity_poly.type
_entity_poly.pdbx_seq_one_letter_code
_entity_poly.pdbx_strand_id
1 'polypeptide(L)'
;YPSTNIKIDDFKRHLKIIEENKIEFINPKDFENELQNNKLQRKILLTIDDGFLSFYKNAWPILKDKKIPFILFVSTREVGAYNYMTWDQIREISEEDFVEIGNHSHTHEYLADESNKLIKDDIAKSISIFKKKLGKNSDFFSYPFGEYSNNFKIIIKDFGFKYAFGQHSGVIDETKDFYELPRYPINEKYGEFKRFKSLTKTLPFKYKKIYPDEKYLLQANNPPKVKIEFHKDIKNLDAVSCYSNEGNEWRQSNIKFENSTTLFINVAEKFIGERGRINCSLRDPSGLWRWLGIQFVISEK
;
A
#
# COMPACT_ATOMS: atom_id res chain seq x y z
N TYR A 1 -19.98 -1.61 0.79
CA TYR A 1 -19.06 -1.50 1.95
C TYR A 1 -18.27 -0.19 1.85
N PRO A 2 -18.54 0.86 2.69
CA PRO A 2 -17.87 2.17 2.60
C PRO A 2 -16.35 2.11 2.80
N SER A 3 -15.84 1.08 3.48
CA SER A 3 -14.42 0.87 3.73
C SER A 3 -13.63 0.38 2.51
N THR A 4 -14.31 -0.20 1.52
CA THR A 4 -13.69 -0.77 0.31
C THR A 4 -14.22 -0.15 -0.99
N ASN A 5 -15.11 0.84 -0.88
CA ASN A 5 -15.80 1.45 -2.01
C ASN A 5 -15.49 2.94 -2.12
N ILE A 6 -15.63 3.48 -3.32
CA ILE A 6 -15.68 4.91 -3.59
C ILE A 6 -16.81 5.18 -4.61
N LYS A 7 -17.53 6.27 -4.41
CA LYS A 7 -18.58 6.67 -5.34
C LYS A 7 -17.98 7.01 -6.70
N ILE A 8 -18.67 6.60 -7.77
CA ILE A 8 -18.17 6.79 -9.14
C ILE A 8 -17.93 8.27 -9.48
N ASP A 9 -18.74 9.18 -8.95
CA ASP A 9 -18.56 10.60 -9.18
C ASP A 9 -17.31 11.13 -8.47
N ASP A 10 -16.99 10.64 -7.28
CA ASP A 10 -15.76 10.99 -6.57
C ASP A 10 -14.54 10.41 -7.28
N PHE A 11 -14.63 9.18 -7.79
CA PHE A 11 -13.60 8.58 -8.63
C PHE A 11 -13.31 9.43 -9.89
N LYS A 12 -14.35 9.84 -10.63
CA LYS A 12 -14.20 10.72 -11.80
C LYS A 12 -13.56 12.06 -11.44
N ARG A 13 -13.91 12.62 -10.30
CA ARG A 13 -13.31 13.86 -9.82
C ARG A 13 -11.84 13.68 -9.43
N HIS A 14 -11.46 12.53 -8.84
CA HIS A 14 -10.06 12.21 -8.58
C HIS A 14 -9.25 12.13 -9.87
N LEU A 15 -9.76 11.46 -10.89
CA LEU A 15 -9.10 11.43 -12.21
C LEU A 15 -8.93 12.84 -12.80
N LYS A 16 -9.94 13.69 -12.66
CA LYS A 16 -9.86 15.09 -13.11
C LYS A 16 -8.80 15.88 -12.36
N ILE A 17 -8.66 15.69 -11.04
CA ILE A 17 -7.58 16.33 -10.25
C ILE A 17 -6.20 15.92 -10.75
N ILE A 18 -6.00 14.63 -11.08
CA ILE A 18 -4.74 14.11 -11.61
C ILE A 18 -4.42 14.78 -12.96
N GLU A 19 -5.41 14.81 -13.86
CA GLU A 19 -5.31 15.42 -15.18
C GLU A 19 -5.00 16.93 -15.12
N GLU A 20 -5.75 17.70 -14.31
CA GLU A 20 -5.54 19.15 -14.10
C GLU A 20 -4.17 19.48 -13.52
N ASN A 21 -3.62 18.59 -12.70
CA ASN A 21 -2.26 18.75 -12.13
C ASN A 21 -1.17 18.15 -13.02
N LYS A 22 -1.51 17.63 -14.21
CA LYS A 22 -0.60 17.03 -15.19
C LYS A 22 0.28 15.95 -14.56
N ILE A 23 -0.31 15.11 -13.69
CA ILE A 23 0.38 13.99 -13.07
C ILE A 23 0.21 12.77 -13.96
N GLU A 24 1.31 12.14 -14.33
CA GLU A 24 1.31 10.95 -15.18
C GLU A 24 1.00 9.70 -14.36
N PHE A 25 0.30 8.75 -14.98
CA PHE A 25 0.17 7.41 -14.46
C PHE A 25 1.36 6.55 -14.92
N ILE A 26 1.79 5.64 -14.05
CA ILE A 26 2.83 4.65 -14.36
C ILE A 26 2.17 3.42 -14.95
N ASN A 27 2.62 2.99 -16.14
CA ASN A 27 2.30 1.65 -16.62
C ASN A 27 3.00 0.63 -15.70
N PRO A 28 2.30 -0.37 -15.16
CA PRO A 28 2.91 -1.39 -14.30
C PRO A 28 4.13 -2.08 -14.92
N LYS A 29 4.17 -2.23 -16.24
CA LYS A 29 5.31 -2.81 -16.96
C LYS A 29 6.59 -1.96 -16.88
N ASP A 30 6.43 -0.64 -16.66
CA ASP A 30 7.54 0.30 -16.56
C ASP A 30 7.93 0.59 -15.09
N PHE A 31 7.25 -0.02 -14.12
CA PHE A 31 7.41 0.29 -12.70
C PHE A 31 8.86 0.17 -12.21
N GLU A 32 9.58 -0.87 -12.62
CA GLU A 32 10.99 -1.07 -12.28
C GLU A 32 11.88 0.06 -12.83
N ASN A 33 11.70 0.42 -14.09
CA ASN A 33 12.44 1.49 -14.72
C ASN A 33 12.15 2.85 -14.06
N GLU A 34 10.90 3.09 -13.68
CA GLU A 34 10.49 4.32 -12.98
C GLU A 34 11.13 4.44 -11.59
N LEU A 35 11.26 3.33 -10.86
CA LEU A 35 11.96 3.31 -9.57
C LEU A 35 13.46 3.60 -9.71
N GLN A 36 14.09 3.09 -10.78
CA GLN A 36 15.54 3.25 -11.01
C GLN A 36 15.90 4.64 -11.57
N ASN A 37 15.00 5.27 -12.31
CA ASN A 37 15.29 6.50 -13.04
C ASN A 37 15.39 7.78 -12.20
N ASN A 38 15.18 7.71 -10.89
CA ASN A 38 15.44 8.76 -9.89
C ASN A 38 15.05 10.21 -10.30
N LYS A 39 14.17 10.37 -11.30
CA LYS A 39 13.66 11.67 -11.70
C LYS A 39 12.59 12.10 -10.71
N LEU A 40 12.73 13.28 -10.15
CA LEU A 40 11.80 13.90 -9.18
C LEU A 40 10.39 14.20 -9.77
N GLN A 41 9.96 13.43 -10.75
CA GLN A 41 8.61 13.57 -11.32
C GLN A 41 7.62 12.77 -10.45
N ARG A 42 6.58 13.47 -9.98
CA ARG A 42 5.48 12.81 -9.27
C ARG A 42 4.62 12.07 -10.27
N LYS A 43 4.51 10.76 -10.08
CA LYS A 43 3.68 9.88 -10.89
C LYS A 43 2.78 9.05 -9.98
N ILE A 44 1.76 8.43 -10.54
CA ILE A 44 0.81 7.60 -9.81
C ILE A 44 0.81 6.19 -10.41
N LEU A 45 1.06 5.19 -9.58
CA LEU A 45 0.70 3.81 -9.86
C LEU A 45 -0.69 3.57 -9.27
N LEU A 46 -1.69 3.43 -10.12
CA LEU A 46 -3.05 3.11 -9.68
C LEU A 46 -3.16 1.62 -9.38
N THR A 47 -3.74 1.28 -8.23
CA THR A 47 -4.01 -0.11 -7.85
C THR A 47 -5.46 -0.29 -7.43
N ILE A 48 -6.04 -1.44 -7.77
CA ILE A 48 -7.41 -1.83 -7.44
C ILE A 48 -7.34 -3.20 -6.78
N ASP A 49 -7.88 -3.32 -5.58
CA ASP A 49 -7.88 -4.59 -4.84
C ASP A 49 -9.20 -5.35 -5.02
N ASP A 50 -9.20 -6.65 -4.65
CA ASP A 50 -10.31 -7.59 -4.48
C ASP A 50 -10.95 -8.14 -5.76
N GLY A 51 -11.02 -7.39 -6.84
CA GLY A 51 -11.68 -7.85 -8.06
C GLY A 51 -13.21 -7.79 -8.04
N PHE A 52 -13.79 -6.76 -7.39
CA PHE A 52 -15.23 -6.59 -7.33
C PHE A 52 -15.89 -6.35 -8.69
N LEU A 53 -17.07 -6.92 -8.90
CA LEU A 53 -17.89 -6.72 -10.11
C LEU A 53 -18.28 -5.25 -10.31
N SER A 54 -18.41 -4.47 -9.23
CA SER A 54 -18.68 -3.04 -9.30
C SER A 54 -17.55 -2.25 -10.00
N PHE A 55 -16.29 -2.66 -9.83
CA PHE A 55 -15.16 -2.09 -10.56
C PHE A 55 -15.33 -2.32 -12.06
N TYR A 56 -15.58 -3.56 -12.48
CA TYR A 56 -15.77 -3.91 -13.88
C TYR A 56 -16.92 -3.12 -14.54
N LYS A 57 -18.04 -2.98 -13.82
CA LYS A 57 -19.22 -2.28 -14.36
C LYS A 57 -19.10 -0.76 -14.43
N ASN A 58 -18.38 -0.15 -13.50
CA ASN A 58 -18.43 1.31 -13.30
C ASN A 58 -17.10 2.00 -13.61
N ALA A 59 -15.96 1.51 -13.08
CA ALA A 59 -14.67 2.16 -13.21
C ALA A 59 -13.89 1.69 -14.45
N TRP A 60 -13.95 0.40 -14.75
CA TRP A 60 -13.23 -0.19 -15.89
C TRP A 60 -13.54 0.50 -17.24
N PRO A 61 -14.82 0.75 -17.63
CA PRO A 61 -15.12 1.45 -18.88
C PRO A 61 -14.43 2.82 -18.98
N ILE A 62 -14.32 3.54 -17.87
CA ILE A 62 -13.67 4.85 -17.83
C ILE A 62 -12.15 4.73 -17.99
N LEU A 63 -11.53 3.76 -17.28
CA LEU A 63 -10.10 3.51 -17.36
C LEU A 63 -9.70 3.02 -18.75
N LYS A 64 -10.52 2.15 -19.36
CA LYS A 64 -10.33 1.64 -20.72
C LYS A 64 -10.38 2.75 -21.76
N ASP A 65 -11.43 3.58 -21.73
CA ASP A 65 -11.59 4.71 -22.66
C ASP A 65 -10.42 5.69 -22.60
N LYS A 66 -9.96 6.00 -21.40
CA LYS A 66 -8.85 6.94 -21.16
C LYS A 66 -7.46 6.26 -21.21
N LYS A 67 -7.38 4.96 -21.40
CA LYS A 67 -6.14 4.15 -21.35
C LYS A 67 -5.30 4.43 -20.07
N ILE A 68 -5.98 4.54 -18.93
CA ILE A 68 -5.31 4.78 -17.65
C ILE A 68 -4.74 3.47 -17.12
N PRO A 69 -3.41 3.37 -16.94
CA PRO A 69 -2.79 2.14 -16.46
C PRO A 69 -3.07 1.87 -14.99
N PHE A 70 -3.17 0.58 -14.65
CA PHE A 70 -3.39 0.13 -13.27
C PHE A 70 -2.96 -1.32 -13.04
N ILE A 71 -2.84 -1.70 -11.75
CA ILE A 71 -2.75 -3.09 -11.32
C ILE A 71 -4.10 -3.48 -10.70
N LEU A 72 -4.67 -4.59 -11.16
CA LEU A 72 -5.83 -5.21 -10.54
C LEU A 72 -5.37 -6.40 -9.68
N PHE A 73 -5.42 -6.27 -8.37
CA PHE A 73 -5.10 -7.34 -7.44
C PHE A 73 -6.31 -8.25 -7.20
N VAL A 74 -6.15 -9.55 -7.48
CA VAL A 74 -7.24 -10.52 -7.48
C VAL A 74 -7.02 -11.61 -6.43
N SER A 75 -8.01 -11.77 -5.56
CA SER A 75 -8.11 -12.90 -4.64
C SER A 75 -8.81 -14.08 -5.34
N THR A 76 -8.09 -15.19 -5.51
CA THR A 76 -8.53 -16.23 -6.44
C THR A 76 -9.72 -17.08 -5.97
N ARG A 77 -10.03 -17.11 -4.67
CA ARG A 77 -11.22 -17.79 -4.13
C ARG A 77 -12.50 -17.08 -4.50
N GLU A 78 -12.45 -15.75 -4.51
CA GLU A 78 -13.63 -14.92 -4.66
C GLU A 78 -14.08 -14.78 -6.14
N VAL A 79 -13.19 -15.09 -7.10
CA VAL A 79 -13.51 -14.94 -8.53
C VAL A 79 -14.70 -15.83 -8.94
N GLY A 80 -15.73 -15.20 -9.46
CA GLY A 80 -17.00 -15.81 -9.85
C GLY A 80 -18.03 -15.93 -8.72
N ALA A 81 -17.67 -15.52 -7.49
CA ALA A 81 -18.64 -15.40 -6.41
C ALA A 81 -19.56 -14.19 -6.60
N TYR A 82 -20.62 -14.12 -5.80
CA TYR A 82 -21.58 -13.00 -5.87
C TYR A 82 -20.85 -11.66 -5.62
N ASN A 83 -21.09 -10.69 -6.49
CA ASN A 83 -20.46 -9.37 -6.52
C ASN A 83 -18.97 -9.33 -6.87
N TYR A 84 -18.36 -10.43 -7.31
CA TYR A 84 -17.01 -10.46 -7.84
C TYR A 84 -16.98 -10.69 -9.35
N MET A 85 -15.89 -10.29 -9.99
CA MET A 85 -15.67 -10.56 -11.42
C MET A 85 -15.49 -12.05 -11.69
N THR A 86 -15.85 -12.45 -12.90
CA THR A 86 -15.52 -13.78 -13.44
C THR A 86 -14.12 -13.79 -14.03
N TRP A 87 -13.54 -14.99 -14.23
CA TRP A 87 -12.25 -15.12 -14.93
C TRP A 87 -12.29 -14.61 -16.37
N ASP A 88 -13.44 -14.65 -17.05
CA ASP A 88 -13.59 -14.11 -18.40
C ASP A 88 -13.46 -12.58 -18.41
N GLN A 89 -14.08 -11.91 -17.45
CA GLN A 89 -13.95 -10.47 -17.26
C GLN A 89 -12.52 -10.05 -16.87
N ILE A 90 -11.86 -10.83 -16.02
CA ILE A 90 -10.45 -10.57 -15.65
C ILE A 90 -9.54 -10.77 -16.86
N ARG A 91 -9.76 -11.80 -17.69
CA ARG A 91 -9.00 -12.00 -18.93
C ARG A 91 -9.19 -10.85 -19.89
N GLU A 92 -10.44 -10.42 -20.15
CA GLU A 92 -10.72 -9.23 -20.98
C GLU A 92 -9.89 -8.00 -20.53
N ILE A 93 -9.87 -7.72 -19.22
CA ILE A 93 -9.08 -6.62 -18.67
C ILE A 93 -7.57 -6.84 -18.91
N SER A 94 -7.09 -8.08 -18.75
CA SER A 94 -5.67 -8.44 -18.89
C SER A 94 -5.13 -8.37 -20.32
N GLU A 95 -5.99 -8.28 -21.34
CA GLU A 95 -5.61 -8.13 -22.73
C GLU A 95 -5.08 -6.73 -23.07
N GLU A 96 -5.40 -5.73 -22.23
CA GLU A 96 -4.93 -4.36 -22.44
C GLU A 96 -3.46 -4.21 -22.02
N ASP A 97 -2.66 -3.57 -22.85
CA ASP A 97 -1.21 -3.43 -22.66
C ASP A 97 -0.81 -2.49 -21.51
N PHE A 98 -1.75 -1.73 -20.99
CA PHE A 98 -1.59 -0.83 -19.85
C PHE A 98 -2.09 -1.42 -18.53
N VAL A 99 -2.46 -2.70 -18.49
CA VAL A 99 -2.97 -3.36 -17.28
C VAL A 99 -2.06 -4.52 -16.87
N GLU A 100 -1.89 -4.70 -15.56
CA GLU A 100 -1.34 -5.91 -14.97
C GLU A 100 -2.32 -6.50 -13.95
N ILE A 101 -2.44 -7.84 -13.95
CA ILE A 101 -3.22 -8.56 -12.95
C ILE A 101 -2.28 -8.99 -11.84
N GLY A 102 -2.41 -8.38 -10.67
CA GLY A 102 -1.64 -8.69 -9.47
C GLY A 102 -2.29 -9.78 -8.62
N ASN A 103 -1.49 -10.46 -7.81
CA ASN A 103 -1.97 -11.51 -6.91
C ASN A 103 -2.36 -10.93 -5.55
N HIS A 104 -3.52 -11.36 -5.01
CA HIS A 104 -4.05 -10.91 -3.71
C HIS A 104 -4.39 -12.09 -2.80
N SER A 105 -3.53 -13.12 -2.78
CA SER A 105 -3.74 -14.41 -2.08
C SER A 105 -4.83 -15.29 -2.71
N HIS A 106 -5.07 -16.45 -2.09
CA HIS A 106 -6.21 -17.28 -2.47
C HIS A 106 -7.45 -16.94 -1.65
N THR A 107 -7.33 -16.96 -0.32
CA THR A 107 -8.49 -16.89 0.60
C THR A 107 -8.86 -15.47 1.01
N HIS A 108 -7.97 -14.52 0.88
CA HIS A 108 -8.12 -13.15 1.44
C HIS A 108 -8.40 -13.14 2.95
N GLU A 109 -7.81 -14.11 3.69
CA GLU A 109 -7.90 -14.16 5.15
C GLU A 109 -6.78 -13.32 5.80
N TYR A 110 -6.79 -13.20 7.14
CA TYR A 110 -5.76 -12.51 7.95
C TYR A 110 -4.46 -13.33 8.01
N LEU A 111 -3.80 -13.51 6.84
CA LEU A 111 -2.66 -14.39 6.68
C LEU A 111 -1.44 -13.98 7.53
N ALA A 112 -1.32 -12.72 7.90
CA ALA A 112 -0.20 -12.26 8.74
C ALA A 112 -0.20 -12.91 10.14
N ASP A 113 -1.34 -13.39 10.62
CA ASP A 113 -1.51 -14.07 11.92
C ASP A 113 -1.42 -15.62 11.81
N GLU A 114 -1.26 -16.13 10.58
CA GLU A 114 -1.28 -17.55 10.30
C GLU A 114 0.10 -18.21 10.36
N SER A 115 0.11 -19.55 10.45
CA SER A 115 1.35 -20.31 10.39
C SER A 115 1.99 -20.22 9.00
N ASN A 116 3.34 -20.31 8.96
CA ASN A 116 4.08 -20.32 7.69
C ASN A 116 3.58 -21.37 6.70
N LYS A 117 3.09 -22.51 7.20
CA LYS A 117 2.52 -23.57 6.35
C LYS A 117 1.25 -23.09 5.67
N LEU A 118 0.31 -22.53 6.42
CA LEU A 118 -0.96 -22.03 5.89
C LEU A 118 -0.74 -20.89 4.89
N ILE A 119 0.17 -19.95 5.19
CA ILE A 119 0.54 -18.89 4.26
C ILE A 119 1.07 -19.48 2.95
N LYS A 120 2.03 -20.44 3.03
CA LYS A 120 2.61 -21.09 1.84
C LYS A 120 1.57 -21.84 1.03
N ASP A 121 0.69 -22.60 1.68
CA ASP A 121 -0.37 -23.36 1.01
C ASP A 121 -1.36 -22.43 0.27
N ASP A 122 -1.74 -21.32 0.89
CA ASP A 122 -2.62 -20.30 0.30
C ASP A 122 -1.99 -19.66 -0.95
N ILE A 123 -0.76 -19.18 -0.80
CA ILE A 123 -0.04 -18.51 -1.90
C ILE A 123 0.26 -19.47 -3.05
N ALA A 124 0.70 -20.70 -2.76
CA ALA A 124 0.93 -21.72 -3.78
C ALA A 124 -0.34 -22.02 -4.57
N LYS A 125 -1.49 -22.12 -3.88
CA LYS A 125 -2.79 -22.35 -4.53
C LYS A 125 -3.19 -21.18 -5.41
N SER A 126 -3.03 -19.95 -4.94
CA SER A 126 -3.29 -18.75 -5.71
C SER A 126 -2.45 -18.73 -7.00
N ILE A 127 -1.14 -18.94 -6.90
CA ILE A 127 -0.22 -19.00 -8.06
C ILE A 127 -0.63 -20.08 -9.05
N SER A 128 -1.01 -21.28 -8.58
CA SER A 128 -1.47 -22.36 -9.44
C SER A 128 -2.70 -21.97 -10.25
N ILE A 129 -3.65 -21.27 -9.62
CA ILE A 129 -4.85 -20.77 -10.29
C ILE A 129 -4.51 -19.67 -11.30
N PHE A 130 -3.63 -18.72 -10.96
CA PHE A 130 -3.16 -17.69 -11.89
C PHE A 130 -2.54 -18.32 -13.14
N LYS A 131 -1.61 -19.26 -12.98
CA LYS A 131 -1.00 -20.01 -14.11
C LYS A 131 -2.05 -20.70 -14.97
N LYS A 132 -3.04 -21.36 -14.34
CA LYS A 132 -4.11 -22.06 -15.06
C LYS A 132 -5.05 -21.11 -15.83
N LYS A 133 -5.36 -19.94 -15.26
CA LYS A 133 -6.39 -19.02 -15.78
C LYS A 133 -5.84 -17.91 -16.66
N LEU A 134 -4.61 -17.45 -16.40
CA LEU A 134 -3.96 -16.33 -17.07
C LEU A 134 -2.64 -16.71 -17.76
N GLY A 135 -2.20 -17.97 -17.67
CA GLY A 135 -0.97 -18.46 -18.29
C GLY A 135 0.32 -18.11 -17.56
N LYS A 136 0.29 -17.20 -16.61
CA LYS A 136 1.45 -16.71 -15.85
C LYS A 136 1.09 -16.40 -14.41
N ASN A 137 2.09 -16.25 -13.54
CA ASN A 137 1.94 -15.54 -12.27
C ASN A 137 2.30 -14.05 -12.47
N SER A 138 1.93 -13.22 -11.53
CA SER A 138 2.31 -11.81 -11.51
C SER A 138 3.61 -11.57 -10.77
N ASP A 139 4.35 -10.51 -11.12
CA ASP A 139 5.45 -9.98 -10.32
C ASP A 139 4.95 -9.18 -9.09
N PHE A 140 3.67 -8.81 -9.07
CA PHE A 140 3.05 -7.94 -8.07
C PHE A 140 2.15 -8.72 -7.12
N PHE A 141 2.31 -8.44 -5.82
CA PHE A 141 1.48 -8.97 -4.76
C PHE A 141 0.88 -7.81 -3.93
N SER A 142 -0.36 -7.94 -3.47
CA SER A 142 -0.93 -7.08 -2.44
C SER A 142 -1.29 -7.93 -1.23
N TYR A 143 -0.82 -7.53 -0.05
CA TYR A 143 -1.19 -8.22 1.19
C TYR A 143 -2.67 -8.00 1.49
N PRO A 144 -3.46 -9.06 1.80
CA PRO A 144 -4.81 -8.90 2.32
C PRO A 144 -4.82 -7.92 3.49
N PHE A 145 -5.76 -6.97 3.48
CA PHE A 145 -5.86 -5.88 4.46
C PHE A 145 -4.62 -4.96 4.55
N GLY A 146 -3.62 -5.17 3.69
CA GLY A 146 -2.32 -4.51 3.75
C GLY A 146 -1.46 -4.96 4.92
N GLU A 147 -1.70 -6.14 5.46
CA GLU A 147 -1.06 -6.69 6.66
C GLU A 147 0.00 -7.72 6.34
N TYR A 148 1.16 -7.59 6.96
CA TYR A 148 2.30 -8.46 6.74
C TYR A 148 3.16 -8.60 8.00
N SER A 149 3.88 -9.71 8.07
CA SER A 149 4.99 -10.00 8.99
C SER A 149 6.28 -10.18 8.19
N ASN A 150 7.44 -10.19 8.86
CA ASN A 150 8.70 -10.49 8.19
C ASN A 150 8.69 -11.90 7.57
N ASN A 151 8.09 -12.88 8.24
CA ASN A 151 7.94 -14.22 7.68
C ASN A 151 7.07 -14.23 6.41
N PHE A 152 5.98 -13.48 6.41
CA PHE A 152 5.13 -13.38 5.22
C PHE A 152 5.87 -12.72 4.05
N LYS A 153 6.65 -11.64 4.30
CA LYS A 153 7.51 -11.01 3.27
C LYS A 153 8.50 -12.02 2.67
N ILE A 154 9.17 -12.83 3.52
CA ILE A 154 10.10 -13.87 3.05
C ILE A 154 9.38 -14.90 2.17
N ILE A 155 8.21 -15.36 2.56
CA ILE A 155 7.41 -16.31 1.78
C ILE A 155 7.05 -15.71 0.41
N ILE A 156 6.58 -14.46 0.35
CA ILE A 156 6.25 -13.79 -0.92
C ILE A 156 7.47 -13.69 -1.82
N LYS A 157 8.63 -13.35 -1.27
CA LYS A 157 9.91 -13.32 -1.99
C LYS A 157 10.31 -14.69 -2.51
N ASP A 158 10.20 -15.73 -1.69
CA ASP A 158 10.55 -17.11 -2.07
C ASP A 158 9.66 -17.67 -3.18
N PHE A 159 8.41 -17.20 -3.29
CA PHE A 159 7.50 -17.54 -4.38
C PHE A 159 7.76 -16.74 -5.68
N GLY A 160 8.76 -15.84 -5.68
CA GLY A 160 9.23 -15.14 -6.87
C GLY A 160 8.47 -13.85 -7.22
N PHE A 161 7.65 -13.32 -6.31
CA PHE A 161 7.12 -11.97 -6.48
C PHE A 161 8.25 -10.96 -6.36
N LYS A 162 8.20 -9.87 -7.14
CA LYS A 162 9.20 -8.80 -7.11
C LYS A 162 8.77 -7.64 -6.21
N TYR A 163 7.47 -7.39 -6.14
CA TYR A 163 6.90 -6.23 -5.44
C TYR A 163 5.69 -6.66 -4.62
N ALA A 164 5.64 -6.20 -3.36
CA ALA A 164 4.49 -6.44 -2.49
C ALA A 164 4.03 -5.15 -1.79
N PHE A 165 2.72 -4.94 -1.79
CA PHE A 165 2.09 -3.70 -1.32
C PHE A 165 1.34 -3.92 -0.01
N GLY A 166 1.67 -3.08 0.98
CA GLY A 166 0.85 -2.88 2.16
C GLY A 166 -0.25 -1.82 1.96
N GLN A 167 -0.81 -1.31 3.07
CA GLN A 167 -1.76 -0.20 3.05
C GLN A 167 -1.35 0.94 4.01
N HIS A 168 -0.11 0.95 4.49
CA HIS A 168 0.44 2.09 5.19
C HIS A 168 0.66 3.25 4.23
N SER A 169 0.34 4.47 4.68
CA SER A 169 0.39 5.66 3.83
C SER A 169 1.83 6.09 3.54
N GLY A 170 2.15 6.36 2.29
CA GLY A 170 3.48 6.83 1.91
C GLY A 170 3.68 6.94 0.41
N VAL A 171 4.80 7.51 0.02
CA VAL A 171 5.24 7.61 -1.36
C VAL A 171 6.39 6.64 -1.59
N ILE A 172 6.32 5.91 -2.69
CA ILE A 172 7.34 4.93 -3.09
C ILE A 172 8.56 5.66 -3.66
N ASP A 173 9.74 5.21 -3.29
CA ASP A 173 11.02 5.57 -3.90
C ASP A 173 11.99 4.36 -3.84
N GLU A 174 13.15 4.50 -4.42
CA GLU A 174 14.18 3.47 -4.52
C GLU A 174 14.76 3.00 -3.16
N THR A 175 14.45 3.69 -2.07
CA THR A 175 14.94 3.35 -0.72
C THR A 175 14.00 2.43 0.05
N LYS A 176 12.81 2.15 -0.49
CA LYS A 176 11.81 1.31 0.18
C LYS A 176 12.15 -0.18 0.07
N ASP A 177 11.74 -0.94 1.06
CA ASP A 177 11.68 -2.39 0.93
C ASP A 177 10.58 -2.74 -0.09
N PHE A 178 10.96 -3.41 -1.18
CA PHE A 178 10.03 -3.77 -2.26
C PHE A 178 8.97 -4.79 -1.83
N TYR A 179 9.12 -5.38 -0.67
CA TYR A 179 8.14 -6.30 -0.07
C TYR A 179 7.25 -5.65 0.99
N GLU A 180 7.35 -4.31 1.16
CA GLU A 180 6.44 -3.53 2.03
C GLU A 180 6.16 -2.14 1.44
N LEU A 181 5.78 -2.09 0.16
CA LEU A 181 5.53 -0.83 -0.53
C LEU A 181 4.29 -0.12 0.02
N PRO A 182 4.39 1.18 0.34
CA PRO A 182 3.27 1.96 0.85
C PRO A 182 2.24 2.28 -0.24
N ARG A 183 0.98 2.48 0.17
CA ARG A 183 -0.10 2.98 -0.69
C ARG A 183 -0.97 3.96 0.08
N TYR A 184 -1.59 4.90 -0.63
CA TYR A 184 -2.66 5.71 -0.07
C TYR A 184 -4.02 5.05 -0.33
N PRO A 185 -4.70 4.49 0.67
CA PRO A 185 -6.04 3.95 0.48
C PRO A 185 -7.02 5.07 0.15
N ILE A 186 -7.83 4.83 -0.89
CA ILE A 186 -8.86 5.74 -1.37
C ILE A 186 -10.22 5.00 -1.34
N ASN A 187 -11.03 5.33 -0.36
CA ASN A 187 -12.38 4.82 -0.18
C ASN A 187 -13.30 5.97 0.26
N GLU A 188 -14.56 5.71 0.58
CA GLU A 188 -15.51 6.76 0.96
C GLU A 188 -15.04 7.59 2.16
N LYS A 189 -14.33 6.96 3.12
CA LYS A 189 -13.76 7.66 4.29
C LYS A 189 -12.49 8.44 3.97
N TYR A 190 -11.64 7.88 3.09
CA TYR A 190 -10.30 8.41 2.81
C TYR A 190 -10.16 9.04 1.42
N GLY A 191 -11.23 9.07 0.64
CA GLY A 191 -11.29 9.67 -0.71
C GLY A 191 -11.74 11.13 -0.73
N GLU A 192 -11.84 11.81 0.41
CA GLU A 192 -12.24 13.21 0.50
C GLU A 192 -11.31 14.11 -0.35
N PHE A 193 -11.89 15.08 -1.07
CA PHE A 193 -11.22 15.90 -2.07
C PHE A 193 -9.99 16.63 -1.60
N LYS A 194 -10.06 17.29 -0.43
CA LYS A 194 -8.94 18.07 0.11
C LYS A 194 -7.78 17.14 0.43
N ARG A 195 -8.11 15.97 1.02
CA ARG A 195 -7.12 14.94 1.29
C ARG A 195 -6.48 14.44 0.00
N PHE A 196 -7.30 14.04 -0.99
CA PHE A 196 -6.79 13.53 -2.27
C PHE A 196 -5.87 14.55 -2.97
N LYS A 197 -6.29 15.81 -3.06
CA LYS A 197 -5.46 16.90 -3.61
C LYS A 197 -4.15 17.10 -2.83
N SER A 198 -4.15 16.86 -1.53
CA SER A 198 -2.92 16.91 -0.72
C SER A 198 -2.00 15.73 -1.03
N LEU A 199 -2.56 14.50 -1.18
CA LEU A 199 -1.79 13.30 -1.51
C LEU A 199 -1.07 13.42 -2.85
N THR A 200 -1.69 14.02 -3.86
CA THR A 200 -1.04 14.25 -5.17
C THR A 200 0.16 15.21 -5.10
N LYS A 201 0.40 15.84 -3.96
CA LYS A 201 1.51 16.76 -3.70
C LYS A 201 2.53 16.24 -2.70
N THR A 202 2.42 14.99 -2.29
CA THR A 202 3.36 14.39 -1.35
C THR A 202 4.64 13.95 -2.01
N LEU A 203 5.72 13.99 -1.23
CA LEU A 203 7.05 13.53 -1.59
C LEU A 203 7.45 12.32 -0.77
N PRO A 204 8.36 11.47 -1.26
CA PRO A 204 8.91 10.39 -0.46
C PRO A 204 9.62 10.93 0.77
N PHE A 205 9.44 10.25 1.89
CA PHE A 205 10.21 10.51 3.10
C PHE A 205 11.25 9.39 3.23
N LYS A 206 12.46 9.68 2.74
CA LYS A 206 13.55 8.70 2.67
C LYS A 206 14.06 8.36 4.07
N TYR A 207 14.16 7.08 4.35
CA TYR A 207 14.74 6.55 5.58
C TYR A 207 15.68 5.38 5.27
N LYS A 208 16.63 5.11 6.17
CA LYS A 208 17.52 3.97 6.09
C LYS A 208 16.92 2.74 6.76
N LYS A 209 16.31 2.94 7.92
CA LYS A 209 15.75 1.84 8.71
C LYS A 209 14.68 2.33 9.69
N ILE A 210 13.69 1.47 9.93
CA ILE A 210 12.64 1.65 10.93
C ILE A 210 12.73 0.45 11.89
N TYR A 211 12.70 0.72 13.19
CA TYR A 211 12.63 -0.30 14.23
C TYR A 211 11.31 -0.17 15.00
N PRO A 212 10.69 -1.26 15.41
CA PRO A 212 11.08 -2.62 15.08
C PRO A 212 10.94 -2.91 13.58
N ASP A 213 11.82 -3.78 13.07
CA ASP A 213 11.75 -4.27 11.70
C ASP A 213 10.48 -5.11 11.50
N GLU A 214 10.17 -5.97 12.50
CA GLU A 214 8.93 -6.72 12.51
C GLU A 214 7.72 -5.80 12.76
N LYS A 215 6.74 -5.88 11.85
CA LYS A 215 5.49 -5.12 11.93
C LYS A 215 4.33 -5.91 12.56
N TYR A 216 4.54 -7.19 12.82
CA TYR A 216 3.61 -8.03 13.57
C TYR A 216 3.97 -7.96 15.06
N LEU A 217 3.09 -7.36 15.87
CA LEU A 217 3.32 -7.12 17.29
C LEU A 217 2.56 -8.13 18.15
N LEU A 218 3.30 -8.87 18.97
CA LEU A 218 2.71 -9.60 20.08
C LEU A 218 2.22 -8.61 21.16
N GLN A 219 1.23 -9.01 21.95
CA GLN A 219 0.68 -8.18 23.03
C GLN A 219 1.73 -7.69 24.04
N ALA A 220 2.78 -8.48 24.27
CA ALA A 220 3.91 -8.10 25.15
C ALA A 220 4.78 -6.96 24.58
N ASN A 221 4.76 -6.76 23.26
CA ASN A 221 5.55 -5.75 22.54
C ASN A 221 4.70 -4.53 22.11
N ASN A 222 3.45 -4.45 22.58
CA ASN A 222 2.54 -3.36 22.32
C ASN A 222 2.39 -2.49 23.59
N PRO A 223 2.77 -1.20 23.58
CA PRO A 223 3.17 -0.40 22.43
C PRO A 223 4.63 -0.66 22.00
N PRO A 224 4.94 -0.50 20.69
CA PRO A 224 6.31 -0.68 20.20
C PRO A 224 7.21 0.50 20.54
N LYS A 225 8.50 0.21 20.75
CA LYS A 225 9.55 1.25 20.80
C LYS A 225 9.98 1.56 19.37
N VAL A 226 9.53 2.67 18.82
CA VAL A 226 9.79 3.03 17.43
C VAL A 226 11.01 3.93 17.31
N LYS A 227 11.96 3.53 16.46
CA LYS A 227 13.12 4.32 16.07
C LYS A 227 13.18 4.40 14.55
N ILE A 228 13.46 5.58 14.01
CA ILE A 228 13.64 5.81 12.58
C ILE A 228 15.02 6.42 12.33
N GLU A 229 15.76 5.81 11.43
CA GLU A 229 17.03 6.34 10.94
C GLU A 229 16.82 6.93 9.55
N PHE A 230 16.92 8.24 9.43
CA PHE A 230 16.73 8.97 8.17
C PHE A 230 18.03 9.11 7.38
N HIS A 231 17.90 9.44 6.10
CA HIS A 231 19.04 9.85 5.28
C HIS A 231 19.50 11.25 5.67
N LYS A 232 20.83 11.51 5.55
CA LYS A 232 21.45 12.78 5.94
C LYS A 232 21.04 13.99 5.07
N ASP A 233 20.51 13.71 3.89
CA ASP A 233 20.08 14.73 2.92
C ASP A 233 18.68 15.31 3.22
N ILE A 234 17.96 14.76 4.19
CA ILE A 234 16.68 15.31 4.64
C ILE A 234 16.90 16.62 5.39
N LYS A 235 16.46 17.72 4.80
CA LYS A 235 16.55 19.06 5.39
C LYS A 235 15.43 19.31 6.39
N ASN A 236 15.72 20.10 7.43
CA ASN A 236 14.76 20.53 8.46
C ASN A 236 14.09 19.36 9.19
N LEU A 237 14.83 18.26 9.39
CA LEU A 237 14.27 17.06 10.03
C LEU A 237 13.78 17.33 11.46
N ASP A 238 14.31 18.34 12.13
CA ASP A 238 13.89 18.84 13.44
C ASP A 238 12.44 19.35 13.48
N ALA A 239 11.88 19.73 12.32
CA ALA A 239 10.49 20.14 12.18
C ALA A 239 9.52 18.98 11.87
N VAL A 240 9.97 17.73 11.93
CA VAL A 240 9.10 16.56 11.71
C VAL A 240 8.02 16.47 12.79
N SER A 241 6.82 16.08 12.38
CA SER A 241 5.73 15.77 13.31
C SER A 241 5.24 14.36 13.05
N CYS A 242 5.05 13.58 14.11
CA CYS A 242 4.51 12.23 14.04
C CYS A 242 3.20 12.14 14.85
N TYR A 243 2.27 11.34 14.36
CA TYR A 243 0.99 11.05 15.00
C TYR A 243 0.78 9.54 15.04
N SER A 244 0.21 9.04 16.13
CA SER A 244 -0.16 7.63 16.30
C SER A 244 -1.64 7.50 16.65
N ASN A 245 -2.25 6.37 16.27
CA ASN A 245 -3.64 6.04 16.63
C ASN A 245 -3.72 5.17 17.90
N GLU A 246 -2.84 5.42 18.85
CA GLU A 246 -2.84 4.74 20.16
C GLU A 246 -4.12 4.99 20.94
N GLY A 247 -4.60 3.99 21.69
CA GLY A 247 -5.85 4.08 22.42
C GLY A 247 -7.09 4.33 21.54
N ASN A 248 -7.05 3.99 20.25
CA ASN A 248 -8.05 4.29 19.20
C ASN A 248 -8.25 5.78 18.87
N GLU A 249 -7.36 6.65 19.30
CA GLU A 249 -7.41 8.07 19.00
C GLU A 249 -6.13 8.53 18.30
N TRP A 250 -6.27 9.38 17.30
CA TRP A 250 -5.12 10.02 16.69
C TRP A 250 -4.63 11.16 17.57
N ARG A 251 -3.38 11.05 18.02
CA ARG A 251 -2.70 12.09 18.80
C ARG A 251 -1.27 12.32 18.32
N GLN A 252 -0.76 13.51 18.58
CA GLN A 252 0.63 13.81 18.30
C GLN A 252 1.52 13.01 19.23
N SER A 253 2.47 12.27 18.66
CA SER A 253 3.42 11.48 19.43
C SER A 253 4.56 12.34 19.95
N ASN A 254 5.03 12.05 21.16
CA ASN A 254 6.27 12.61 21.66
C ASN A 254 7.44 12.02 20.89
N ILE A 255 8.29 12.90 20.33
CA ILE A 255 9.46 12.51 19.57
C ILE A 255 10.72 12.99 20.26
N LYS A 256 11.81 12.21 20.17
CA LYS A 256 13.11 12.55 20.70
C LYS A 256 14.19 12.21 19.69
N PHE A 257 15.03 13.18 19.37
CA PHE A 257 16.20 12.94 18.55
C PHE A 257 17.35 12.37 19.39
N GLU A 258 17.97 11.30 18.91
CA GLU A 258 19.24 10.79 19.42
C GLU A 258 20.41 11.57 18.80
N ASN A 259 20.27 11.90 17.52
CA ASN A 259 21.21 12.70 16.74
C ASN A 259 20.47 13.36 15.58
N SER A 260 21.15 14.08 14.69
CA SER A 260 20.55 14.82 13.59
C SER A 260 19.75 13.99 12.56
N THR A 261 19.86 12.66 12.60
CA THR A 261 19.20 11.75 11.64
C THR A 261 18.44 10.60 12.29
N THR A 262 18.49 10.46 13.61
CA THR A 262 17.86 9.35 14.33
C THR A 262 16.79 9.87 15.28
N LEU A 263 15.58 9.42 15.10
CA LEU A 263 14.37 9.83 15.80
C LEU A 263 13.78 8.65 16.56
N PHE A 264 13.47 8.83 17.84
CA PHE A 264 12.59 7.96 18.61
C PHE A 264 11.19 8.53 18.66
N ILE A 265 10.18 7.66 18.47
CA ILE A 265 8.77 7.97 18.65
C ILE A 265 8.29 7.23 19.88
N ASN A 266 7.83 7.97 20.87
CA ASN A 266 7.24 7.40 22.07
C ASN A 266 5.74 7.21 21.86
N VAL A 267 5.32 5.95 21.74
CA VAL A 267 3.92 5.53 21.75
C VAL A 267 3.56 5.28 23.22
N ALA A 268 2.72 6.14 23.80
CA ALA A 268 2.44 6.13 25.24
C ALA A 268 1.44 5.05 25.64
N GLU A 269 0.43 4.80 24.79
CA GLU A 269 -0.63 3.82 25.03
C GLU A 269 -0.55 2.68 24.01
N LYS A 270 -1.11 1.52 24.39
CA LYS A 270 -1.24 0.39 23.46
C LYS A 270 -2.07 0.76 22.24
N PHE A 271 -1.73 0.20 21.10
CA PHE A 271 -2.65 0.12 19.99
C PHE A 271 -3.79 -0.85 20.36
N ILE A 272 -5.01 -0.44 20.11
CA ILE A 272 -6.22 -1.22 20.38
C ILE A 272 -6.81 -1.68 19.04
N GLY A 273 -7.29 -2.93 18.99
CA GLY A 273 -7.81 -3.55 17.78
C GLY A 273 -6.71 -4.18 16.91
N GLU A 274 -7.02 -4.43 15.66
CA GLU A 274 -6.18 -5.23 14.74
C GLU A 274 -4.91 -4.50 14.27
N ARG A 275 -4.90 -3.16 14.29
CA ARG A 275 -3.83 -2.36 13.67
C ARG A 275 -3.41 -1.16 14.49
N GLY A 276 -2.11 -0.99 14.62
CA GLY A 276 -1.48 0.25 15.07
C GLY A 276 -0.90 1.03 13.89
N ARG A 277 -1.10 2.36 13.88
CA ARG A 277 -0.57 3.22 12.82
C ARG A 277 0.16 4.42 13.38
N ILE A 278 1.27 4.76 12.73
CA ILE A 278 2.01 5.99 12.95
C ILE A 278 2.17 6.68 11.59
N ASN A 279 1.93 7.99 11.57
CA ASN A 279 2.18 8.81 10.39
C ASN A 279 3.11 9.96 10.76
N CYS A 280 4.23 10.07 10.07
CA CYS A 280 5.14 11.19 10.19
C CYS A 280 5.09 12.06 8.95
N SER A 281 5.13 13.36 9.12
CA SER A 281 5.16 14.32 8.02
C SER A 281 6.18 15.42 8.28
N LEU A 282 6.76 15.92 7.20
CA LEU A 282 7.75 16.99 7.22
C LEU A 282 7.51 17.92 6.03
N ARG A 283 7.50 19.23 6.27
CA ARG A 283 7.42 20.18 5.18
C ARG A 283 8.78 20.34 4.51
N ASP A 284 8.83 19.99 3.23
CA ASP A 284 10.03 20.14 2.40
C ASP A 284 10.28 21.64 2.11
N PRO A 285 11.53 22.08 1.87
CA PRO A 285 11.83 23.47 1.47
C PRO A 285 11.08 23.96 0.23
N SER A 286 10.65 23.05 -0.66
CA SER A 286 9.79 23.37 -1.80
C SER A 286 8.34 23.69 -1.43
N GLY A 287 7.97 23.55 -0.15
CA GLY A 287 6.61 23.75 0.36
C GLY A 287 5.71 22.53 0.23
N LEU A 288 6.19 21.42 -0.32
CA LEU A 288 5.48 20.14 -0.39
C LEU A 288 5.67 19.37 0.92
N TRP A 289 4.88 18.28 1.09
CA TRP A 289 4.94 17.45 2.28
C TRP A 289 5.62 16.12 1.99
N ARG A 290 6.62 15.74 2.80
CA ARG A 290 7.12 14.37 2.88
C ARG A 290 6.22 13.58 3.81
N TRP A 291 5.90 12.33 3.43
CA TRP A 291 5.00 11.49 4.20
C TRP A 291 5.58 10.10 4.39
N LEU A 292 5.53 9.63 5.64
CA LEU A 292 5.91 8.28 6.05
C LEU A 292 4.84 7.71 6.97
N GLY A 293 4.16 6.65 6.53
CA GLY A 293 3.29 5.84 7.36
C GLY A 293 3.98 4.55 7.80
N ILE A 294 3.66 4.11 9.00
CA ILE A 294 4.05 2.81 9.55
C ILE A 294 2.76 2.15 10.00
N GLN A 295 2.55 0.89 9.64
CA GLN A 295 1.43 0.09 10.13
C GLN A 295 1.97 -1.14 10.84
N PHE A 296 1.44 -1.38 12.02
CA PHE A 296 1.65 -2.60 12.79
C PHE A 296 0.39 -3.46 12.74
N VAL A 297 0.57 -4.76 12.67
CA VAL A 297 -0.49 -5.75 12.88
C VAL A 297 -0.41 -6.19 14.34
N ILE A 298 -1.53 -6.17 15.04
CA ILE A 298 -1.59 -6.54 16.46
C ILE A 298 -2.07 -7.98 16.54
N SER A 299 -1.25 -8.85 17.10
CA SER A 299 -1.60 -10.25 17.29
C SER A 299 -2.81 -10.40 18.20
N GLU A 300 -3.73 -11.26 17.82
CA GLU A 300 -4.82 -11.70 18.69
C GLU A 300 -4.36 -12.75 19.73
N LYS A 301 -3.14 -13.27 19.59
CA LYS A 301 -2.53 -14.33 20.43
C LYS A 301 -1.72 -13.76 21.58
#